data_5d542655b4277c6546959c04133598b5
#
_entry.id   5d542655b4277c6546959c04133598b5
#
_cell.length_a   1.000
_cell.length_b   1.000
_cell.length_c   1.000
_cell.angle_alpha   90.00
_cell.angle_beta   90.00
_cell.angle_gamma   90.00
#
_symmetry.space_group_name_H-M   'P 1'
#
loop_
_entity.id
_entity.type
_entity.pdbx_description
1 polymer ?
#
loop_
_entity_poly.entity_id
_entity_poly.type
_entity_poly.pdbx_seq_one_letter_code
_entity_poly.pdbx_strand_id
1 'polypeptide(L)'
;MKILVREKSVKIIKRTPKKTIEELREHSLVILNKPKGPYSRKATRFLLDLGIKKAGHAGTLDPITTGVLPIFLNRGNKISSILSLSKKIYRANMHLHKEVTKSDIKKAVKKFTGKIEQMVPRKAAVKRQLRTREVYESKVEKIEGRNVTLYVECEAGTYIRKLIHDLGEDLGVGANMDDLERIKSGPFFLKSAQSTKTITNALTSNDET
;
A
#
# COMPACT_ATOMS: atom_id res chain seq x y z
N MET A 1 13.10 15.42 6.31
CA MET A 1 12.56 14.82 5.07
C MET A 1 11.86 15.91 4.28
N LYS A 2 12.24 16.13 3.03
CA LYS A 2 11.55 17.10 2.14
C LYS A 2 10.68 16.30 1.17
N ILE A 3 9.42 16.66 1.04
CA ILE A 3 8.55 16.15 -0.01
C ILE A 3 8.48 17.21 -1.08
N LEU A 4 9.00 16.92 -2.27
CA LEU A 4 8.92 17.81 -3.43
C LEU A 4 7.52 17.69 -4.06
N VAL A 5 6.80 18.79 -4.10
CA VAL A 5 5.51 18.91 -4.76
C VAL A 5 5.62 20.02 -5.78
N ARG A 6 5.83 19.67 -7.06
CA ARG A 6 5.89 20.60 -8.19
C ARG A 6 6.50 21.96 -7.78
N GLU A 7 7.82 22.01 -7.62
CA GLU A 7 8.63 23.20 -7.32
C GLU A 7 8.46 23.84 -5.92
N LYS A 8 7.58 23.30 -5.05
CA LYS A 8 7.47 23.76 -3.67
C LYS A 8 7.92 22.68 -2.70
N SER A 9 8.94 22.96 -1.91
CA SER A 9 9.35 22.08 -0.81
C SER A 9 8.42 22.25 0.39
N VAL A 10 7.83 21.16 0.88
CA VAL A 10 7.10 21.13 2.12
C VAL A 10 8.07 20.82 3.26
N LYS A 11 8.25 21.76 4.19
CA LYS A 11 9.06 21.56 5.39
C LYS A 11 8.27 20.73 6.40
N ILE A 12 8.72 19.54 6.73
CA ILE A 12 8.11 18.74 7.79
C ILE A 12 8.59 19.29 9.13
N ILE A 13 7.69 19.84 9.92
CA ILE A 13 7.96 20.32 11.27
C ILE A 13 8.06 19.10 12.18
N LYS A 14 9.21 18.91 12.86
CA LYS A 14 9.45 17.78 13.77
C LYS A 14 8.69 17.88 15.10
N ARG A 15 8.19 19.05 15.48
CA ARG A 15 7.33 19.26 16.65
C ARG A 15 6.00 19.82 16.17
N THR A 16 4.93 19.06 16.36
CA THR A 16 3.57 19.60 16.29
C THR A 16 3.21 20.15 17.66
N PRO A 17 2.62 21.36 17.75
CA PRO A 17 2.00 21.80 19.00
C PRO A 17 0.94 20.78 19.43
N LYS A 18 0.69 20.66 20.74
CA LYS A 18 -0.45 19.88 21.24
C LYS A 18 -1.70 20.36 20.51
N LYS A 19 -2.44 19.43 19.90
CA LYS A 19 -3.69 19.71 19.18
C LYS A 19 -4.85 19.14 19.96
N THR A 20 -5.97 19.84 19.95
CA THR A 20 -7.21 19.31 20.47
C THR A 20 -7.70 18.13 19.62
N ILE A 21 -8.57 17.30 20.18
CA ILE A 21 -9.18 16.18 19.44
C ILE A 21 -9.95 16.69 18.22
N GLU A 22 -10.65 17.83 18.34
CA GLU A 22 -11.36 18.48 17.24
C GLU A 22 -10.41 18.88 16.10
N GLU A 23 -9.26 19.48 16.41
CA GLU A 23 -8.24 19.83 15.43
C GLU A 23 -7.64 18.57 14.76
N LEU A 24 -7.41 17.50 15.54
CA LEU A 24 -6.96 16.22 15.01
C LEU A 24 -8.01 15.61 14.07
N ARG A 25 -9.26 15.59 14.43
CA ARG A 25 -10.36 15.13 13.60
C ARG A 25 -10.49 15.91 12.29
N GLU A 26 -10.23 17.22 12.32
CA GLU A 26 -10.38 18.06 11.13
C GLU A 26 -9.18 18.01 10.18
N HIS A 27 -7.96 17.84 10.69
CA HIS A 27 -6.73 18.03 9.88
C HIS A 27 -5.74 16.87 9.92
N SER A 28 -6.16 15.67 10.34
CA SER A 28 -5.24 14.56 10.54
C SER A 28 -5.11 13.62 9.37
N LEU A 29 -4.04 12.86 9.47
CA LEU A 29 -3.77 11.64 8.75
C LEU A 29 -3.59 10.51 9.78
N VAL A 30 -4.33 9.43 9.62
CA VAL A 30 -4.15 8.21 10.41
C VAL A 30 -3.60 7.09 9.53
N ILE A 31 -2.74 6.24 10.08
CA ILE A 31 -2.15 5.13 9.35
C ILE A 31 -2.79 3.83 9.87
N LEU A 32 -3.72 3.31 9.10
CA LEU A 32 -4.38 2.05 9.42
C LEU A 32 -3.53 0.87 8.96
N ASN A 33 -3.30 -0.09 9.85
CA ASN A 33 -2.94 -1.46 9.46
C ASN A 33 -4.24 -2.16 9.00
N LYS A 34 -4.50 -2.11 7.69
CA LYS A 34 -5.72 -2.68 7.13
C LYS A 34 -5.71 -4.20 7.31
N PRO A 35 -6.72 -4.79 7.96
CA PRO A 35 -6.83 -6.24 8.07
C PRO A 35 -7.22 -6.87 6.72
N LYS A 36 -7.00 -8.18 6.58
CA LYS A 36 -7.53 -9.00 5.49
C LYS A 36 -9.07 -9.02 5.56
N GLY A 37 -9.74 -9.06 4.44
CA GLY A 37 -11.18 -9.22 4.30
C GLY A 37 -11.90 -7.98 3.76
N PRO A 38 -11.94 -6.81 4.43
CA PRO A 38 -12.69 -5.67 3.93
C PRO A 38 -11.98 -4.94 2.78
N TYR A 39 -12.76 -4.42 1.81
CA TYR A 39 -12.27 -3.41 0.88
C TYR A 39 -11.81 -2.16 1.64
N SER A 40 -10.84 -1.41 1.08
CA SER A 40 -10.30 -0.19 1.72
C SER A 40 -11.39 0.77 2.17
N ARG A 41 -12.41 1.02 1.32
CA ARG A 41 -13.55 1.89 1.67
C ARG A 41 -14.37 1.37 2.86
N LYS A 42 -14.55 0.04 2.98
CA LYS A 42 -15.25 -0.55 4.13
C LYS A 42 -14.37 -0.50 5.39
N ALA A 43 -13.06 -0.72 5.22
CA ALA A 43 -12.10 -0.66 6.33
C ALA A 43 -11.96 0.75 6.95
N THR A 44 -12.36 1.82 6.24
CA THR A 44 -12.34 3.20 6.76
C THR A 44 -13.67 3.65 7.35
N ARG A 45 -14.74 2.85 7.26
CA ARG A 45 -16.10 3.26 7.64
C ARG A 45 -16.24 3.60 9.12
N PHE A 46 -15.53 2.91 10.01
CA PHE A 46 -15.55 3.19 11.45
C PHE A 46 -15.24 4.64 11.79
N LEU A 47 -14.48 5.35 10.94
CA LEU A 47 -14.19 6.77 11.14
C LEU A 47 -15.42 7.66 10.95
N LEU A 48 -16.34 7.27 10.04
CA LEU A 48 -17.61 7.97 9.86
C LEU A 48 -18.51 7.76 11.08
N ASP A 49 -18.49 6.54 11.65
CA ASP A 49 -19.24 6.21 12.87
C ASP A 49 -18.73 6.99 14.09
N LEU A 50 -17.47 7.46 14.07
CA LEU A 50 -16.87 8.38 15.07
C LEU A 50 -17.16 9.87 14.80
N GLY A 51 -18.03 10.19 13.83
CA GLY A 51 -18.40 11.57 13.49
C GLY A 51 -17.43 12.29 12.54
N ILE A 52 -16.45 11.59 11.95
CA ILE A 52 -15.61 12.14 10.88
C ILE A 52 -16.46 12.31 9.62
N LYS A 53 -16.61 13.53 9.11
CA LYS A 53 -17.47 13.84 7.95
C LYS A 53 -16.94 13.25 6.64
N LYS A 54 -15.59 13.19 6.50
CA LYS A 54 -14.93 12.72 5.28
C LYS A 54 -13.64 11.96 5.60
N ALA A 55 -13.58 10.68 5.22
CA ALA A 55 -12.39 9.85 5.31
C ALA A 55 -11.97 9.37 3.91
N GLY A 56 -10.83 9.84 3.42
CA GLY A 56 -10.24 9.43 2.14
C GLY A 56 -8.96 8.63 2.37
N HIS A 57 -8.52 7.84 1.40
CA HIS A 57 -7.28 7.07 1.53
C HIS A 57 -6.36 7.22 0.32
N ALA A 58 -5.04 7.08 0.54
CA ALA A 58 -4.02 7.10 -0.50
C ALA A 58 -3.64 5.68 -0.95
N GLY A 59 -4.22 5.24 -2.06
CA GLY A 59 -3.94 3.94 -2.68
C GLY A 59 -4.78 2.81 -2.10
N THR A 60 -5.76 2.39 -2.89
CA THR A 60 -6.65 1.27 -2.57
C THR A 60 -5.86 -0.02 -2.35
N LEU A 61 -6.29 -0.80 -1.36
CA LEU A 61 -5.88 -2.17 -1.12
C LEU A 61 -7.08 -3.09 -1.40
N ASP A 62 -6.81 -4.19 -2.09
CA ASP A 62 -7.80 -5.25 -2.32
C ASP A 62 -8.20 -5.92 -0.98
N PRO A 63 -9.31 -6.67 -0.91
CA PRO A 63 -9.70 -7.40 0.30
C PRO A 63 -8.62 -8.34 0.83
N ILE A 64 -7.95 -9.07 -0.05
CA ILE A 64 -6.87 -9.98 0.32
C ILE A 64 -5.62 -9.26 0.85
N THR A 65 -5.42 -7.99 0.46
CA THR A 65 -4.22 -7.22 0.80
C THR A 65 -4.35 -6.60 2.19
N THR A 66 -3.31 -6.76 3.00
CA THR A 66 -3.17 -6.19 4.34
C THR A 66 -2.18 -5.03 4.36
N GLY A 67 -2.03 -4.39 5.54
CA GLY A 67 -0.93 -3.47 5.82
C GLY A 67 -1.27 -2.00 5.67
N VAL A 68 -0.28 -1.19 5.38
CA VAL A 68 -0.30 0.27 5.49
C VAL A 68 -1.34 0.93 4.59
N LEU A 69 -2.37 1.51 5.19
CA LEU A 69 -3.39 2.31 4.51
C LEU A 69 -3.45 3.72 5.14
N PRO A 70 -2.80 4.74 4.52
CA PRO A 70 -2.94 6.11 4.97
C PRO A 70 -4.36 6.62 4.71
N ILE A 71 -5.00 7.18 5.74
CA ILE A 71 -6.37 7.71 5.70
C ILE A 71 -6.35 9.16 6.13
N PHE A 72 -6.93 10.02 5.34
CA PHE A 72 -7.01 11.48 5.56
C PHE A 72 -8.38 11.84 6.13
N LEU A 73 -8.38 12.58 7.21
CA LEU A 73 -9.59 13.04 7.87
C LEU A 73 -9.95 14.46 7.40
N ASN A 74 -11.18 14.66 7.03
CA ASN A 74 -11.78 15.94 6.67
C ASN A 74 -10.87 16.81 5.76
N ARG A 75 -10.34 17.94 6.21
CA ARG A 75 -9.43 18.81 5.44
C ARG A 75 -8.08 18.17 5.12
N GLY A 76 -7.65 17.16 5.88
CA GLY A 76 -6.47 16.36 5.56
C GLY A 76 -6.51 15.73 4.17
N ASN A 77 -7.70 15.53 3.59
CA ASN A 77 -7.85 15.02 2.22
C ASN A 77 -7.19 15.88 1.15
N LYS A 78 -6.88 17.14 1.39
CA LYS A 78 -6.21 18.04 0.45
C LYS A 78 -4.83 17.54 0.01
N ILE A 79 -4.14 16.75 0.83
CA ILE A 79 -2.82 16.20 0.53
C ILE A 79 -2.88 14.75 0.01
N SER A 80 -4.05 14.16 -0.13
CA SER A 80 -4.22 12.75 -0.51
C SER A 80 -3.66 12.43 -1.90
N SER A 81 -3.81 13.34 -2.87
CA SER A 81 -3.29 13.18 -4.24
C SER A 81 -1.77 13.05 -4.25
N ILE A 82 -1.06 13.83 -3.44
CA ILE A 82 0.40 13.82 -3.34
C ILE A 82 0.89 12.47 -2.82
N LEU A 83 0.27 11.98 -1.73
CA LEU A 83 0.66 10.72 -1.12
C LEU A 83 0.19 9.50 -1.93
N SER A 84 -0.85 9.64 -2.75
CA SER A 84 -1.27 8.57 -3.64
C SER A 84 -0.23 8.24 -4.71
N LEU A 85 0.56 9.21 -5.16
CA LEU A 85 1.63 9.07 -6.16
C LEU A 85 2.95 8.56 -5.59
N SER A 86 3.10 8.49 -4.27
CA SER A 86 4.33 8.03 -3.65
C SER A 86 4.60 6.54 -3.89
N LYS A 87 5.86 6.14 -3.82
CA LYS A 87 6.31 4.74 -3.91
C LYS A 87 5.66 3.86 -2.85
N LYS A 88 5.47 2.58 -3.17
CA LYS A 88 4.94 1.56 -2.27
C LYS A 88 5.91 0.38 -2.18
N ILE A 89 5.94 -0.27 -1.03
CA ILE A 89 6.67 -1.51 -0.84
C ILE A 89 5.69 -2.58 -0.38
N TYR A 90 5.80 -3.73 -1.02
CA TYR A 90 4.97 -4.88 -0.74
C TYR A 90 5.83 -6.09 -0.38
N ARG A 91 5.31 -6.93 0.50
CA ARG A 91 5.69 -8.33 0.64
C ARG A 91 4.58 -9.16 0.02
N ALA A 92 4.92 -9.99 -0.95
CA ALA A 92 3.95 -10.78 -1.70
C ALA A 92 4.30 -12.26 -1.60
N ASN A 93 3.32 -13.11 -1.30
CA ASN A 93 3.47 -14.55 -1.36
C ASN A 93 2.92 -15.05 -2.70
N MET A 94 3.82 -15.64 -3.48
CA MET A 94 3.55 -16.24 -4.78
C MET A 94 3.58 -17.76 -4.64
N HIS A 95 2.57 -18.44 -5.18
CA HIS A 95 2.55 -19.88 -5.33
C HIS A 95 2.74 -20.27 -6.80
N LEU A 96 3.81 -21.01 -7.09
CA LEU A 96 4.09 -21.56 -8.42
C LEU A 96 3.28 -22.84 -8.64
N HIS A 97 2.72 -23.02 -9.84
CA HIS A 97 1.91 -24.22 -10.11
C HIS A 97 2.77 -25.49 -10.28
N LYS A 98 4.06 -25.32 -10.62
CA LYS A 98 5.05 -26.42 -10.69
C LYS A 98 6.34 -26.00 -10.00
N GLU A 99 7.19 -26.95 -9.70
CA GLU A 99 8.51 -26.67 -9.15
C GLU A 99 9.43 -26.01 -10.17
N VAL A 100 10.21 -25.04 -9.71
CA VAL A 100 11.20 -24.30 -10.49
C VAL A 100 12.46 -24.17 -9.69
N THR A 101 13.61 -24.16 -10.33
CA THR A 101 14.89 -24.01 -9.62
C THR A 101 14.99 -22.62 -8.95
N LYS A 102 15.64 -22.55 -7.79
CA LYS A 102 15.87 -21.28 -7.09
C LYS A 102 16.63 -20.25 -7.96
N SER A 103 17.50 -20.74 -8.86
CA SER A 103 18.24 -19.89 -9.80
C SER A 103 17.30 -19.21 -10.79
N ASP A 104 16.38 -19.98 -11.39
CA ASP A 104 15.48 -19.46 -12.43
C ASP A 104 14.45 -18.51 -11.83
N ILE A 105 13.93 -18.80 -10.63
CA ILE A 105 13.07 -17.86 -9.89
C ILE A 105 13.80 -16.52 -9.69
N LYS A 106 15.06 -16.52 -9.22
CA LYS A 106 15.83 -15.29 -9.00
C LYS A 106 16.10 -14.55 -10.31
N LYS A 107 16.39 -15.24 -11.40
CA LYS A 107 16.58 -14.64 -12.73
C LYS A 107 15.28 -13.98 -13.23
N ALA A 108 14.15 -14.68 -13.14
CA ALA A 108 12.86 -14.14 -13.52
C ALA A 108 12.51 -12.88 -12.71
N VAL A 109 12.63 -12.92 -11.38
CA VAL A 109 12.37 -11.76 -10.50
C VAL A 109 13.24 -10.55 -10.90
N LYS A 110 14.51 -10.77 -11.24
CA LYS A 110 15.41 -9.70 -11.71
C LYS A 110 14.95 -9.09 -13.02
N LYS A 111 14.42 -9.87 -13.97
CA LYS A 111 13.86 -9.41 -15.25
C LYS A 111 12.70 -8.41 -15.08
N PHE A 112 11.89 -8.60 -14.05
CA PHE A 112 10.75 -7.72 -13.74
C PHE A 112 11.12 -6.53 -12.84
N THR A 113 12.41 -6.19 -12.72
CA THR A 113 12.91 -4.96 -12.13
C THR A 113 13.15 -3.92 -13.23
N GLY A 114 12.81 -2.66 -12.98
CA GLY A 114 12.85 -1.58 -13.96
C GLY A 114 11.46 -1.28 -14.55
N LYS A 115 11.41 -0.81 -15.79
CA LYS A 115 10.16 -0.49 -16.48
C LYS A 115 9.47 -1.76 -16.95
N ILE A 116 8.23 -1.93 -16.55
CA ILE A 116 7.36 -3.04 -16.94
C ILE A 116 6.07 -2.51 -17.57
N GLU A 117 5.48 -3.26 -18.47
CA GLU A 117 4.18 -2.95 -19.05
C GLU A 117 3.11 -3.84 -18.42
N GLN A 118 2.05 -3.23 -17.94
CA GLN A 118 0.95 -3.95 -17.32
C GLN A 118 -0.39 -3.52 -17.93
N MET A 119 -1.16 -4.49 -18.40
CA MET A 119 -2.57 -4.25 -18.71
C MET A 119 -3.35 -4.09 -17.41
N VAL A 120 -4.05 -2.96 -17.27
CA VAL A 120 -4.92 -2.70 -16.10
C VAL A 120 -5.93 -3.83 -15.95
N PRO A 121 -6.05 -4.47 -14.77
CA PRO A 121 -7.00 -5.55 -14.53
C PRO A 121 -8.46 -5.14 -14.80
N ARG A 122 -9.30 -6.08 -15.27
CA ARG A 122 -10.73 -5.82 -15.58
C ARG A 122 -11.54 -5.26 -14.40
N LYS A 123 -11.21 -5.66 -13.17
CA LYS A 123 -11.90 -5.21 -11.94
C LYS A 123 -11.30 -3.95 -11.31
N ALA A 124 -10.36 -3.27 -11.98
CA ALA A 124 -9.80 -2.03 -11.48
C ALA A 124 -10.78 -0.86 -11.65
N ALA A 125 -10.77 0.10 -10.71
CA ALA A 125 -11.62 1.29 -10.75
C ALA A 125 -11.18 2.34 -11.80
N VAL A 126 -10.26 2.00 -12.70
CA VAL A 126 -9.72 2.89 -13.72
C VAL A 126 -9.83 2.24 -15.10
N LYS A 127 -9.83 3.08 -16.16
CA LYS A 127 -9.94 2.62 -17.55
C LYS A 127 -8.88 1.55 -17.85
N ARG A 128 -9.33 0.43 -18.46
CA ARG A 128 -8.48 -0.66 -18.91
C ARG A 128 -7.62 -0.20 -20.08
N GLN A 129 -6.33 -0.14 -19.86
CA GLN A 129 -5.33 0.22 -20.88
C GLN A 129 -3.96 -0.33 -20.46
N LEU A 130 -3.05 -0.46 -21.42
CA LEU A 130 -1.65 -0.74 -21.15
C LEU A 130 -1.03 0.46 -20.42
N ARG A 131 -0.26 0.20 -19.37
CA ARG A 131 0.46 1.23 -18.61
C ARG A 131 1.87 0.77 -18.32
N THR A 132 2.83 1.62 -18.59
CA THR A 132 4.19 1.45 -18.10
C THR A 132 4.22 1.77 -16.61
N ARG A 133 4.90 0.93 -15.84
CA ARG A 133 5.14 1.09 -14.40
C ARG A 133 6.59 0.79 -14.09
N GLU A 134 7.10 1.36 -13.02
CA GLU A 134 8.47 1.13 -12.58
C GLU A 134 8.51 0.29 -11.31
N VAL A 135 9.22 -0.83 -11.39
CA VAL A 135 9.60 -1.65 -10.23
C VAL A 135 11.04 -1.26 -9.89
N TYR A 136 11.21 -0.49 -8.82
CA TYR A 136 12.52 0.04 -8.42
C TYR A 136 13.42 -1.05 -7.87
N GLU A 137 12.83 -1.99 -7.15
CA GLU A 137 13.53 -3.13 -6.58
C GLU A 137 12.57 -4.32 -6.44
N SER A 138 13.05 -5.50 -6.79
CA SER A 138 12.39 -6.76 -6.48
C SER A 138 13.42 -7.77 -5.98
N LYS A 139 13.06 -8.49 -4.91
CA LYS A 139 13.92 -9.48 -4.25
C LYS A 139 13.13 -10.71 -3.86
N VAL A 140 13.79 -11.87 -3.96
CA VAL A 140 13.30 -13.09 -3.33
C VAL A 140 13.76 -13.08 -1.87
N GLU A 141 12.82 -12.97 -0.92
CA GLU A 141 13.11 -13.06 0.51
C GLU A 141 13.20 -14.53 0.98
N LYS A 142 12.30 -15.39 0.46
CA LYS A 142 12.21 -16.80 0.88
C LYS A 142 11.70 -17.68 -0.25
N ILE A 143 12.17 -18.94 -0.31
CA ILE A 143 11.66 -19.99 -1.20
C ILE A 143 11.47 -21.27 -0.38
N GLU A 144 10.24 -21.78 -0.34
CA GLU A 144 9.85 -23.02 0.32
C GLU A 144 9.03 -23.87 -0.66
N GLY A 145 9.70 -24.82 -1.33
CA GLY A 145 9.09 -25.55 -2.43
C GLY A 145 8.57 -24.60 -3.51
N ARG A 146 7.28 -24.64 -3.78
CA ARG A 146 6.59 -23.79 -4.74
C ARG A 146 6.17 -22.43 -4.18
N ASN A 147 6.35 -22.17 -2.88
CA ASN A 147 5.99 -20.91 -2.25
C ASN A 147 7.19 -19.97 -2.22
N VAL A 148 7.00 -18.77 -2.77
CA VAL A 148 8.03 -17.75 -2.90
C VAL A 148 7.56 -16.46 -2.28
N THR A 149 8.32 -15.95 -1.30
CA THR A 149 8.07 -14.63 -0.72
C THR A 149 8.93 -13.59 -1.44
N LEU A 150 8.28 -12.58 -1.97
CA LEU A 150 8.89 -11.48 -2.72
C LEU A 150 8.77 -10.17 -1.95
N TYR A 151 9.86 -9.41 -1.94
CA TYR A 151 9.88 -7.98 -1.64
C TYR A 151 9.80 -7.21 -2.97
N VAL A 152 8.90 -6.22 -3.06
CA VAL A 152 8.73 -5.40 -4.27
C VAL A 152 8.58 -3.94 -3.89
N GLU A 153 9.55 -3.08 -4.26
CA GLU A 153 9.41 -1.62 -4.24
C GLU A 153 9.02 -1.12 -5.63
N CYS A 154 7.91 -0.39 -5.73
CA CYS A 154 7.36 0.00 -7.02
C CYS A 154 6.68 1.35 -7.02
N GLU A 155 6.46 1.87 -8.23
CA GLU A 155 5.66 3.04 -8.54
C GLU A 155 4.20 2.86 -8.10
N ALA A 156 3.55 3.97 -7.78
CA ALA A 156 2.11 3.99 -7.51
C ALA A 156 1.29 3.45 -8.70
N GLY A 157 0.31 2.61 -8.40
CA GLY A 157 -0.55 2.01 -9.43
C GLY A 157 0.04 0.77 -10.10
N THR A 158 1.17 0.25 -9.63
CA THR A 158 1.68 -1.07 -10.02
C THR A 158 0.79 -2.16 -9.45
N TYR A 159 0.36 -3.10 -10.29
CA TYR A 159 -0.49 -4.24 -9.91
C TYR A 159 0.37 -5.45 -9.57
N ILE A 160 0.61 -5.69 -8.27
CA ILE A 160 1.46 -6.81 -7.81
C ILE A 160 0.86 -8.17 -8.21
N ARG A 161 -0.47 -8.31 -8.20
CA ARG A 161 -1.14 -9.52 -8.70
C ARG A 161 -0.81 -9.81 -10.16
N LYS A 162 -0.78 -8.78 -11.02
CA LYS A 162 -0.39 -8.93 -12.42
C LYS A 162 1.09 -9.26 -12.56
N LEU A 163 1.94 -8.62 -11.74
CA LEU A 163 3.39 -8.92 -11.71
C LEU A 163 3.64 -10.40 -11.39
N ILE A 164 2.96 -10.95 -10.38
CA ILE A 164 3.08 -12.36 -10.00
C ILE A 164 2.60 -13.29 -11.12
N HIS A 165 1.48 -12.98 -11.74
CA HIS A 165 0.99 -13.72 -12.90
C HIS A 165 2.04 -13.72 -14.02
N ASP A 166 2.60 -12.56 -14.37
CA ASP A 166 3.57 -12.43 -15.45
C ASP A 166 4.88 -13.15 -15.13
N LEU A 167 5.31 -13.14 -13.88
CA LEU A 167 6.45 -13.96 -13.42
C LEU A 167 6.17 -15.46 -13.61
N GLY A 168 4.98 -15.92 -13.30
CA GLY A 168 4.58 -17.31 -13.52
C GLY A 168 4.59 -17.70 -14.97
N GLU A 169 4.12 -16.82 -15.86
CA GLU A 169 4.16 -17.03 -17.32
C GLU A 169 5.60 -17.03 -17.85
N ASP A 170 6.46 -16.08 -17.42
CA ASP A 170 7.88 -16.06 -17.82
C ASP A 170 8.65 -17.31 -17.38
N LEU A 171 8.26 -17.90 -16.26
CA LEU A 171 8.80 -19.19 -15.79
C LEU A 171 8.19 -20.41 -16.48
N GLY A 172 7.16 -20.23 -17.31
CA GLY A 172 6.49 -21.31 -18.05
C GLY A 172 5.67 -22.27 -17.17
N VAL A 173 5.38 -21.91 -15.94
CA VAL A 173 4.68 -22.79 -14.98
C VAL A 173 3.37 -22.21 -14.45
N GLY A 174 3.16 -20.91 -14.64
CA GLY A 174 2.05 -20.19 -14.02
C GLY A 174 2.25 -19.95 -12.52
N ALA A 175 1.61 -18.87 -11.99
CA ALA A 175 1.66 -18.56 -10.57
C ALA A 175 0.39 -17.83 -10.11
N ASN A 176 0.06 -18.01 -8.82
CA ASN A 176 -0.98 -17.28 -8.11
C ASN A 176 -0.39 -16.42 -7.00
N MET A 177 -1.05 -15.31 -6.71
CA MET A 177 -0.77 -14.50 -5.51
C MET A 177 -1.65 -14.99 -4.37
N ASP A 178 -1.05 -15.60 -3.35
CA ASP A 178 -1.76 -16.13 -2.19
C ASP A 178 -2.01 -15.05 -1.15
N ASP A 179 -1.02 -14.18 -0.94
CA ASP A 179 -1.11 -13.12 0.06
C ASP A 179 -0.32 -11.88 -0.36
N LEU A 180 -0.76 -10.72 0.10
CA LEU A 180 -0.11 -9.45 -0.19
C LEU A 180 -0.19 -8.53 1.02
N GLU A 181 0.96 -8.04 1.48
CA GLU A 181 1.05 -7.06 2.54
C GLU A 181 1.75 -5.80 2.05
N ARG A 182 1.12 -4.64 2.19
CA ARG A 182 1.79 -3.37 1.94
C ARG A 182 2.57 -2.93 3.18
N ILE A 183 3.88 -3.10 3.16
CA ILE A 183 4.76 -2.79 4.30
C ILE A 183 5.20 -1.32 4.33
N LYS A 184 5.02 -0.57 3.21
CA LYS A 184 5.29 0.87 3.15
C LYS A 184 4.39 1.57 2.13
N SER A 185 3.98 2.79 2.44
CA SER A 185 3.27 3.69 1.53
C SER A 185 3.79 5.12 1.72
N GLY A 186 4.57 5.61 0.75
CA GLY A 186 5.29 6.87 0.88
C GLY A 186 6.20 6.86 2.11
N PRO A 187 6.07 7.84 3.03
CA PRO A 187 6.89 7.91 4.23
C PRO A 187 6.44 6.97 5.36
N PHE A 188 5.31 6.27 5.21
CA PHE A 188 4.70 5.49 6.29
C PHE A 188 5.06 4.02 6.20
N PHE A 189 5.52 3.45 7.32
CA PHE A 189 5.90 2.03 7.45
C PHE A 189 4.86 1.26 8.25
N LEU A 190 4.81 -0.06 8.06
CA LEU A 190 3.90 -0.96 8.77
C LEU A 190 4.04 -0.85 10.30
N LYS A 191 5.27 -0.65 10.80
CA LYS A 191 5.55 -0.47 12.23
C LYS A 191 4.85 0.74 12.86
N SER A 192 4.47 1.74 12.05
CA SER A 192 3.73 2.93 12.52
C SER A 192 2.22 2.83 12.26
N ALA A 193 1.78 1.78 11.57
CA ALA A 193 0.37 1.57 11.29
C ALA A 193 -0.35 1.00 12.53
N GLN A 194 -1.55 1.51 12.80
CA GLN A 194 -2.33 1.22 13.98
C GLN A 194 -3.56 0.38 13.65
N SER A 195 -4.05 -0.39 14.62
CA SER A 195 -5.32 -1.09 14.50
C SER A 195 -6.50 -0.12 14.51
N THR A 196 -7.64 -0.57 14.01
CA THR A 196 -8.91 0.17 14.12
C THR A 196 -9.20 0.55 15.58
N LYS A 197 -9.01 -0.39 16.52
CA LYS A 197 -9.22 -0.15 17.96
C LYS A 197 -8.34 0.97 18.49
N THR A 198 -7.04 0.95 18.17
CA THR A 198 -6.09 1.99 18.62
C THR A 198 -6.45 3.37 18.08
N ILE A 199 -6.82 3.45 16.78
CA ILE A 199 -7.24 4.71 16.15
C ILE A 199 -8.54 5.21 16.77
N THR A 200 -9.52 4.33 17.02
CA THR A 200 -10.77 4.68 17.69
C THR A 200 -10.48 5.29 19.05
N ASN A 201 -9.72 4.60 19.90
CA ASN A 201 -9.38 5.10 21.23
C ASN A 201 -8.73 6.49 21.16
N ALA A 202 -7.73 6.67 20.29
CA ALA A 202 -7.03 7.96 20.15
C ALA A 202 -7.93 9.12 19.66
N LEU A 203 -9.03 8.82 18.97
CA LEU A 203 -9.98 9.83 18.49
C LEU A 203 -11.18 10.04 19.43
N THR A 204 -11.34 9.21 20.47
CA THR A 204 -12.46 9.27 21.41
C THR A 204 -12.01 9.56 22.85
N SER A 205 -10.71 9.41 23.18
CA SER A 205 -10.20 9.73 24.50
C SER A 205 -10.31 11.23 24.74
N ASN A 206 -11.14 11.62 25.68
CA ASN A 206 -11.07 12.93 26.27
C ASN A 206 -9.81 12.93 27.15
N ASP A 207 -8.66 13.33 26.62
CA ASP A 207 -7.51 13.65 27.45
C ASP A 207 -7.78 14.94 28.20
N GLU A 208 -8.42 14.79 29.37
CA GLU A 208 -8.20 15.68 30.49
C GLU A 208 -6.79 15.38 31.02
N THR A 209 -5.77 16.01 30.46
CA THR A 209 -4.45 16.20 31.11
C THR A 209 -3.78 17.47 30.60
#